data_845395bf63981e3ecbc4fe90e869fa03
#
_entry.id   845395bf63981e3ecbc4fe90e869fa03
#
_cell.length_a   1.000
_cell.length_b   1.000
_cell.length_c   1.000
_cell.angle_alpha   90.00
_cell.angle_beta   90.00
_cell.angle_gamma   90.00
#
_symmetry.space_group_name_H-M   'P 1'
#
loop_
_entity.id
_entity.type
_entity.pdbx_description
1 polymer ?
#
loop_
_entity_poly.entity_id
_entity_poly.type
_entity_poly.pdbx_seq_one_letter_code
_entity_poly.pdbx_strand_id
1 'polypeptide(L)'
;MSVNKLSKKDRQLIIDQYSSNKPRKQVQKELSEFLNVTKRTIRNYANELSLSIKARDLVDDKIITYDIETSRIKADVWNTGKQYINHSQTRSETTIISISWKYIGQDNVYDLRWDENHCDKKMLIEFLKHYNKSAMVIGQNNNSFDNKLINTRAAKHRLFVDRYVKSFDIYRMAKRYFRLPSYSMAYMAKYFGLTLKQSHEGIHMWDMIEYGNKQEQAEYLQKMVDYNKGDIVTTEELYMTLKPYFGSVTNNAVKQGLPKWACPVSGSVDVRLLKTIFTEQGTVQRILFCEDSKHQYKVSNKSYMDFLQRKIINN
;
A
#
# COMPACT_ATOMS: atom_id res chain seq x y z
N MET A 1 8.53 36.70 -11.04
CA MET A 1 8.23 37.36 -9.75
C MET A 1 8.13 36.26 -8.69
N SER A 2 8.73 36.47 -7.51
CA SER A 2 8.67 35.53 -6.38
C SER A 2 7.45 35.81 -5.50
N VAL A 3 6.90 34.78 -4.87
CA VAL A 3 5.79 34.87 -3.91
C VAL A 3 6.10 35.79 -2.71
N ASN A 4 7.39 36.00 -2.43
CA ASN A 4 7.85 36.91 -1.37
C ASN A 4 7.50 38.39 -1.61
N LYS A 5 7.14 38.77 -2.85
CA LYS A 5 6.65 40.12 -3.17
C LYS A 5 5.14 40.30 -3.01
N LEU A 6 4.40 39.23 -2.73
CA LEU A 6 2.97 39.28 -2.45
C LEU A 6 2.69 39.76 -1.02
N SER A 7 1.59 40.49 -0.84
CA SER A 7 1.09 40.80 0.50
C SER A 7 0.73 39.53 1.28
N LYS A 8 0.71 39.62 2.63
CA LYS A 8 0.24 38.50 3.46
C LYS A 8 -1.19 38.07 3.09
N LYS A 9 -2.04 39.04 2.74
CA LYS A 9 -3.44 38.83 2.36
C LYS A 9 -3.56 38.05 1.05
N ASP A 10 -2.75 38.41 0.05
CA ASP A 10 -2.77 37.74 -1.27
C ASP A 10 -2.21 36.33 -1.19
N ARG A 11 -1.20 36.11 -0.34
CA ARG A 11 -0.69 34.74 -0.07
C ARG A 11 -1.77 33.87 0.57
N GLN A 12 -2.47 34.41 1.57
CA GLN A 12 -3.55 33.66 2.21
C GLN A 12 -4.68 33.38 1.24
N LEU A 13 -5.05 34.32 0.39
CA LEU A 13 -6.05 34.09 -0.66
C LEU A 13 -5.66 32.96 -1.62
N ILE A 14 -4.39 32.90 -2.05
CA ILE A 14 -3.90 31.82 -2.91
C ILE A 14 -4.02 30.47 -2.16
N ILE A 15 -3.62 30.42 -0.89
CA ILE A 15 -3.73 29.20 -0.06
C ILE A 15 -5.17 28.73 0.02
N ASP A 16 -6.11 29.62 0.35
CA ASP A 16 -7.53 29.31 0.53
C ASP A 16 -8.17 28.81 -0.77
N GLN A 17 -7.91 29.49 -1.88
CA GLN A 17 -8.45 29.08 -3.19
C GLN A 17 -7.85 27.74 -3.67
N TYR A 18 -6.57 27.48 -3.43
CA TYR A 18 -5.95 26.20 -3.73
C TYR A 18 -6.37 25.08 -2.77
N SER A 19 -6.88 25.41 -1.61
CA SER A 19 -7.45 24.45 -0.64
C SER A 19 -8.93 24.17 -0.90
N SER A 20 -9.57 24.93 -1.79
CA SER A 20 -10.99 24.72 -2.16
C SER A 20 -11.17 23.50 -3.08
N ASN A 21 -12.39 22.97 -3.12
CA ASN A 21 -12.76 21.86 -4.02
C ASN A 21 -12.94 22.26 -5.49
N LYS A 22 -12.59 23.49 -5.87
CA LYS A 22 -12.70 23.95 -7.24
C LYS A 22 -11.66 23.30 -8.16
N PRO A 23 -12.00 23.08 -9.46
CA PRO A 23 -11.03 22.60 -10.45
C PRO A 23 -9.82 23.55 -10.56
N ARG A 24 -8.60 23.01 -10.56
CA ARG A 24 -7.34 23.80 -10.60
C ARG A 24 -7.27 24.81 -11.75
N LYS A 25 -7.80 24.45 -12.92
CA LYS A 25 -7.84 25.37 -14.07
C LYS A 25 -8.72 26.60 -13.78
N GLN A 26 -9.81 26.41 -13.04
CA GLN A 26 -10.70 27.48 -12.62
C GLN A 26 -10.05 28.37 -11.57
N VAL A 27 -9.46 27.77 -10.53
CA VAL A 27 -8.70 28.49 -9.49
C VAL A 27 -7.59 29.34 -10.10
N GLN A 28 -6.81 28.79 -11.04
CA GLN A 28 -5.75 29.52 -11.72
C GLN A 28 -6.28 30.68 -12.57
N LYS A 29 -7.47 30.52 -13.17
CA LYS A 29 -8.12 31.59 -13.93
C LYS A 29 -8.58 32.73 -13.00
N GLU A 30 -9.36 32.40 -11.97
CA GLU A 30 -9.88 33.34 -10.99
C GLU A 30 -8.76 34.15 -10.30
N LEU A 31 -7.71 33.47 -9.83
CA LEU A 31 -6.55 34.11 -9.21
C LEU A 31 -5.72 34.96 -10.18
N SER A 32 -5.62 34.51 -11.44
CA SER A 32 -4.87 35.30 -12.46
C SER A 32 -5.57 36.62 -12.79
N GLU A 33 -6.90 36.61 -12.84
CA GLU A 33 -7.73 37.79 -13.05
C GLU A 33 -7.70 38.71 -11.82
N PHE A 34 -7.85 38.15 -10.61
CA PHE A 34 -7.85 38.93 -9.37
C PHE A 34 -6.51 39.60 -9.05
N LEU A 35 -5.40 38.88 -9.22
CA LEU A 35 -4.05 39.38 -8.93
C LEU A 35 -3.40 40.09 -10.13
N ASN A 36 -4.08 40.18 -11.24
CA ASN A 36 -3.61 40.76 -12.50
C ASN A 36 -2.23 40.20 -12.93
N VAL A 37 -2.10 38.88 -12.90
CA VAL A 37 -0.88 38.14 -13.29
C VAL A 37 -1.23 36.96 -14.19
N THR A 38 -0.24 36.40 -14.87
CA THR A 38 -0.47 35.26 -15.76
C THR A 38 -0.78 33.98 -14.97
N LYS A 39 -1.53 33.06 -15.57
CA LYS A 39 -1.76 31.71 -15.00
C LYS A 39 -0.45 30.95 -14.70
N ARG A 40 0.62 31.24 -15.47
CA ARG A 40 1.97 30.73 -15.24
C ARG A 40 2.54 31.29 -13.93
N THR A 41 2.35 32.58 -13.67
CA THR A 41 2.78 33.21 -12.41
C THR A 41 2.02 32.62 -11.21
N ILE A 42 0.70 32.42 -11.33
CA ILE A 42 -0.08 31.76 -10.28
C ILE A 42 0.43 30.33 -9.99
N ARG A 43 0.78 29.56 -11.03
CA ARG A 43 1.39 28.23 -10.83
C ARG A 43 2.74 28.30 -10.12
N ASN A 44 3.55 29.31 -10.44
CA ASN A 44 4.83 29.52 -9.76
C ASN A 44 4.62 29.89 -8.29
N TYR A 45 3.68 30.78 -7.98
CA TYR A 45 3.33 31.12 -6.60
C TYR A 45 2.80 29.89 -5.83
N ALA A 46 1.92 29.09 -6.43
CA ALA A 46 1.44 27.85 -5.83
C ALA A 46 2.59 26.85 -5.58
N ASN A 47 3.57 26.76 -6.50
CA ASN A 47 4.74 25.92 -6.33
C ASN A 47 5.64 26.41 -5.19
N GLU A 48 5.90 27.73 -5.11
CA GLU A 48 6.71 28.33 -4.05
C GLU A 48 6.05 28.17 -2.67
N LEU A 49 4.70 28.24 -2.61
CA LEU A 49 3.91 28.01 -1.41
C LEU A 49 3.65 26.50 -1.13
N SER A 50 4.23 25.62 -1.91
CA SER A 50 4.00 24.15 -1.83
C SER A 50 2.54 23.72 -2.02
N LEU A 51 1.68 24.58 -2.58
CA LEU A 51 0.25 24.33 -2.77
C LEU A 51 -0.04 23.43 -3.99
N SER A 52 0.86 23.37 -4.96
CA SER A 52 0.77 22.45 -6.09
C SER A 52 0.94 20.98 -5.65
N ILE A 53 1.49 20.78 -4.48
CA ILE A 53 1.63 19.45 -3.84
C ILE A 53 0.27 18.92 -3.42
N LYS A 54 -0.68 19.78 -3.03
CA LYS A 54 -2.04 19.39 -2.61
C LYS A 54 -2.92 18.79 -3.73
N ALA A 55 -2.56 18.93 -4.99
CA ALA A 55 -3.23 18.15 -6.05
C ALA A 55 -2.89 16.65 -5.99
N ARG A 56 -1.90 16.26 -5.19
CA ARG A 56 -1.56 14.86 -4.86
C ARG A 56 -2.14 14.40 -3.53
N ASP A 57 -2.67 15.31 -2.70
CA ASP A 57 -3.43 15.00 -1.47
C ASP A 57 -4.76 14.25 -1.76
N LEU A 58 -5.09 14.05 -3.03
CA LEU A 58 -6.22 13.23 -3.46
C LEU A 58 -5.89 11.74 -3.57
N VAL A 59 -4.63 11.36 -3.47
CA VAL A 59 -4.25 9.98 -3.23
C VAL A 59 -4.16 9.85 -1.71
N ASP A 60 -5.06 9.09 -1.14
CA ASP A 60 -4.96 8.64 0.24
C ASP A 60 -3.65 7.86 0.32
N ASP A 61 -2.56 8.50 0.80
CA ASP A 61 -1.22 7.89 0.87
C ASP A 61 -1.15 6.77 1.91
N LYS A 62 -2.30 6.28 2.34
CA LYS A 62 -2.41 5.17 3.26
C LYS A 62 -1.85 3.91 2.63
N ILE A 63 -1.04 3.24 3.40
CA ILE A 63 -0.55 1.91 3.09
C ILE A 63 -1.41 0.93 3.87
N ILE A 64 -1.94 -0.08 3.20
CA ILE A 64 -2.70 -1.14 3.85
C ILE A 64 -1.97 -2.47 3.81
N THR A 65 -2.02 -3.21 4.91
CA THR A 65 -1.82 -4.66 4.89
C THR A 65 -3.18 -5.32 4.67
N TYR A 66 -3.21 -6.39 3.89
CA TYR A 66 -4.43 -7.15 3.67
C TYR A 66 -4.13 -8.62 3.39
N ASP A 67 -5.11 -9.46 3.65
CA ASP A 67 -5.09 -10.89 3.42
C ASP A 67 -6.50 -11.38 3.10
N ILE A 68 -6.63 -12.47 2.33
CA ILE A 68 -7.91 -13.05 1.93
C ILE A 68 -7.98 -14.53 2.28
N GLU A 69 -9.16 -14.98 2.70
CA GLU A 69 -9.49 -16.38 2.82
C GLU A 69 -10.46 -16.81 1.72
N THR A 70 -10.30 -18.01 1.22
CA THR A 70 -10.98 -18.44 0.00
C THR A 70 -11.69 -19.76 0.14
N SER A 71 -12.79 -19.95 -0.60
CA SER A 71 -13.43 -21.24 -0.77
C SER A 71 -12.59 -22.17 -1.62
N ARG A 72 -12.83 -23.45 -1.46
CA ARG A 72 -12.24 -24.47 -2.32
C ARG A 72 -12.93 -24.51 -3.68
N ILE A 73 -12.20 -24.96 -4.70
CA ILE A 73 -12.81 -25.41 -5.96
C ILE A 73 -13.61 -26.68 -5.67
N LYS A 74 -14.83 -26.80 -6.23
CA LYS A 74 -15.63 -28.00 -6.18
C LYS A 74 -15.64 -28.64 -7.57
N ALA A 75 -15.32 -29.93 -7.61
CA ALA A 75 -15.27 -30.68 -8.87
C ALA A 75 -15.80 -32.09 -8.69
N ASP A 76 -16.43 -32.62 -9.76
CA ASP A 76 -16.80 -34.03 -9.83
C ASP A 76 -15.59 -34.86 -10.25
N VAL A 77 -15.36 -35.93 -9.53
CA VAL A 77 -14.29 -36.87 -9.79
C VAL A 77 -14.80 -38.30 -9.73
N TRP A 78 -14.26 -39.20 -10.56
CA TRP A 78 -14.66 -40.60 -10.60
C TRP A 78 -13.96 -41.42 -9.56
N ASN A 79 -12.75 -41.04 -9.14
CA ASN A 79 -11.92 -41.81 -8.22
C ASN A 79 -11.27 -40.91 -7.16
N THR A 80 -10.80 -41.52 -6.06
CA THR A 80 -9.98 -40.85 -5.05
C THR A 80 -8.48 -40.92 -5.41
N GLY A 81 -7.64 -40.13 -4.75
CA GLY A 81 -6.20 -40.10 -4.93
C GLY A 81 -5.75 -38.98 -5.88
N LYS A 82 -4.49 -39.00 -6.29
CA LYS A 82 -3.90 -37.96 -7.13
C LYS A 82 -4.39 -38.13 -8.56
N GLN A 83 -5.11 -37.12 -9.04
CA GLN A 83 -5.63 -37.10 -10.40
C GLN A 83 -5.58 -35.69 -10.99
N TYR A 84 -5.62 -35.59 -12.32
CA TYR A 84 -5.77 -34.33 -13.05
C TYR A 84 -7.26 -34.00 -13.18
N ILE A 85 -7.68 -32.83 -12.71
CA ILE A 85 -9.06 -32.36 -12.80
C ILE A 85 -9.16 -31.40 -13.99
N ASN A 86 -9.98 -31.75 -14.97
CA ASN A 86 -10.25 -30.87 -16.11
C ASN A 86 -11.24 -29.76 -15.68
N HIS A 87 -11.15 -28.58 -16.30
CA HIS A 87 -12.06 -27.46 -16.05
C HIS A 87 -13.54 -27.83 -16.26
N SER A 88 -13.85 -28.75 -17.19
CA SER A 88 -15.22 -29.24 -17.43
C SER A 88 -15.81 -30.01 -16.25
N GLN A 89 -14.98 -30.50 -15.32
CA GLN A 89 -15.40 -31.18 -14.10
C GLN A 89 -15.66 -30.20 -12.96
N THR A 90 -15.29 -28.91 -13.12
CA THR A 90 -15.45 -27.90 -12.08
C THR A 90 -16.93 -27.54 -11.93
N ARG A 91 -17.47 -27.67 -10.71
CA ARG A 91 -18.83 -27.30 -10.34
C ARG A 91 -18.90 -25.87 -9.76
N SER A 92 -17.88 -25.47 -9.04
CA SER A 92 -17.79 -24.16 -8.41
C SER A 92 -16.35 -23.67 -8.41
N GLU A 93 -16.17 -22.47 -8.87
CA GLU A 93 -14.89 -21.74 -8.82
C GLU A 93 -14.61 -21.20 -7.43
N THR A 94 -13.33 -20.94 -7.15
CA THR A 94 -12.90 -20.25 -5.93
C THR A 94 -13.57 -18.90 -5.78
N THR A 95 -14.13 -18.65 -4.60
CA THR A 95 -14.75 -17.39 -4.17
C THR A 95 -14.02 -16.89 -2.93
N ILE A 96 -13.98 -15.59 -2.72
CA ILE A 96 -13.39 -15.02 -1.51
C ILE A 96 -14.41 -15.14 -0.37
N ILE A 97 -14.02 -15.78 0.75
CA ILE A 97 -14.85 -15.96 1.95
C ILE A 97 -14.77 -14.73 2.83
N SER A 98 -13.53 -14.23 3.08
CA SER A 98 -13.29 -13.05 3.88
C SER A 98 -12.10 -12.26 3.37
N ILE A 99 -12.13 -10.96 3.62
CA ILE A 99 -11.00 -10.05 3.43
C ILE A 99 -10.77 -9.34 4.75
N SER A 100 -9.56 -9.37 5.26
CA SER A 100 -9.15 -8.54 6.38
C SER A 100 -8.09 -7.54 5.92
N TRP A 101 -8.13 -6.32 6.47
CA TRP A 101 -7.10 -5.31 6.18
C TRP A 101 -6.91 -4.35 7.35
N LYS A 102 -5.76 -3.69 7.34
CA LYS A 102 -5.36 -2.71 8.34
C LYS A 102 -4.56 -1.61 7.66
N TYR A 103 -4.76 -0.37 8.06
CA TYR A 103 -3.86 0.72 7.68
C TYR A 103 -2.61 0.66 8.54
N ILE A 104 -1.44 0.74 7.92
CA ILE A 104 -0.15 0.72 8.62
C ILE A 104 -0.11 1.80 9.70
N GLY A 105 0.25 1.39 10.92
CA GLY A 105 0.36 2.27 12.09
C GLY A 105 -0.97 2.64 12.76
N GLN A 106 -2.09 2.08 12.33
CA GLN A 106 -3.38 2.17 13.04
C GLN A 106 -3.65 0.87 13.80
N ASP A 107 -4.43 0.93 14.88
CA ASP A 107 -4.72 -0.27 15.68
C ASP A 107 -5.86 -1.11 15.11
N ASN A 108 -6.80 -0.46 14.43
CA ASN A 108 -8.01 -1.13 13.94
C ASN A 108 -7.72 -2.08 12.78
N VAL A 109 -8.15 -3.33 12.91
CA VAL A 109 -8.20 -4.33 11.84
C VAL A 109 -9.65 -4.45 11.39
N TYR A 110 -9.87 -4.20 10.12
CA TYR A 110 -11.18 -4.28 9.45
C TYR A 110 -11.34 -5.66 8.82
N ASP A 111 -12.59 -6.10 8.70
CA ASP A 111 -12.94 -7.32 7.98
C ASP A 111 -14.23 -7.15 7.18
N LEU A 112 -14.36 -7.95 6.14
CA LEU A 112 -15.56 -8.14 5.34
C LEU A 112 -15.69 -9.61 4.98
N ARG A 113 -16.93 -10.07 4.76
CA ARG A 113 -17.26 -11.47 4.50
C ARG A 113 -18.19 -11.57 3.29
N TRP A 114 -18.19 -12.72 2.66
CA TRP A 114 -19.20 -13.04 1.64
C TRP A 114 -20.61 -12.96 2.23
N ASP A 115 -21.60 -12.89 1.35
CA ASP A 115 -22.99 -12.86 1.80
C ASP A 115 -23.55 -14.28 2.03
N GLU A 116 -24.78 -14.35 2.47
CA GLU A 116 -25.51 -15.60 2.74
C GLU A 116 -25.65 -16.55 1.55
N ASN A 117 -25.43 -16.02 0.33
CA ASN A 117 -25.40 -16.80 -0.90
C ASN A 117 -23.96 -17.16 -1.32
N HIS A 118 -23.00 -17.02 -0.41
CA HIS A 118 -21.56 -17.24 -0.65
C HIS A 118 -21.01 -16.37 -1.81
N CYS A 119 -21.59 -15.17 -2.00
CA CYS A 119 -21.18 -14.22 -3.03
C CYS A 119 -20.28 -13.13 -2.44
N ASP A 120 -19.12 -12.94 -3.07
CA ASP A 120 -18.11 -11.98 -2.65
C ASP A 120 -18.29 -10.56 -3.25
N LYS A 121 -19.32 -10.34 -4.07
CA LYS A 121 -19.49 -9.08 -4.80
C LYS A 121 -19.59 -7.84 -3.90
N LYS A 122 -20.47 -7.90 -2.88
CA LYS A 122 -20.69 -6.77 -1.96
C LYS A 122 -19.42 -6.45 -1.17
N MET A 123 -18.76 -7.47 -0.66
CA MET A 123 -17.49 -7.38 0.05
C MET A 123 -16.41 -6.74 -0.82
N LEU A 124 -16.27 -7.18 -2.08
CA LEU A 124 -15.29 -6.60 -3.01
C LEU A 124 -15.57 -5.14 -3.34
N ILE A 125 -16.84 -4.75 -3.53
CA ILE A 125 -17.20 -3.35 -3.76
C ILE A 125 -16.71 -2.47 -2.60
N GLU A 126 -16.91 -2.91 -1.37
CA GLU A 126 -16.48 -2.15 -0.19
C GLU A 126 -14.95 -2.14 -0.04
N PHE A 127 -14.31 -3.30 -0.10
CA PHE A 127 -12.86 -3.40 0.00
C PHE A 127 -12.12 -2.58 -1.06
N LEU A 128 -12.60 -2.60 -2.29
CA LEU A 128 -11.97 -1.87 -3.40
C LEU A 128 -12.02 -0.34 -3.23
N LYS A 129 -12.93 0.20 -2.41
CA LYS A 129 -12.90 1.63 -2.04
C LYS A 129 -11.63 1.98 -1.24
N HIS A 130 -11.17 1.06 -0.40
CA HIS A 130 -9.94 1.21 0.39
C HIS A 130 -8.71 0.86 -0.45
N TYR A 131 -8.75 -0.26 -1.16
CA TYR A 131 -7.66 -0.74 -2.02
C TYR A 131 -7.28 0.31 -3.07
N ASN A 132 -8.24 0.81 -3.86
CA ASN A 132 -7.99 1.74 -4.96
C ASN A 132 -7.49 3.12 -4.50
N LYS A 133 -7.77 3.50 -3.25
CA LYS A 133 -7.27 4.75 -2.66
C LYS A 133 -5.89 4.60 -2.02
N SER A 134 -5.42 3.38 -1.82
CA SER A 134 -4.13 3.13 -1.18
C SER A 134 -2.97 3.47 -2.10
N ALA A 135 -1.91 4.02 -1.54
CA ALA A 135 -0.65 4.22 -2.25
C ALA A 135 0.07 2.88 -2.49
N MET A 136 -0.06 1.98 -1.54
CA MET A 136 0.56 0.66 -1.58
C MET A 136 -0.25 -0.34 -0.75
N VAL A 137 -0.28 -1.58 -1.21
CA VAL A 137 -0.83 -2.72 -0.48
C VAL A 137 0.30 -3.68 -0.13
N ILE A 138 0.24 -4.27 1.05
CA ILE A 138 1.23 -5.21 1.58
C ILE A 138 0.52 -6.53 1.89
N GLY A 139 1.16 -7.64 1.54
CA GLY A 139 0.68 -8.97 1.89
C GLY A 139 1.79 -10.01 1.85
N GLN A 140 1.48 -11.20 2.28
CA GLN A 140 2.37 -12.35 2.25
C GLN A 140 2.06 -13.21 1.03
N ASN A 141 2.95 -13.25 0.04
CA ASN A 141 2.75 -13.93 -1.24
C ASN A 141 1.57 -13.39 -2.08
N ASN A 142 1.13 -12.19 -1.77
CA ASN A 142 -0.06 -11.56 -2.35
C ASN A 142 0.05 -11.37 -3.88
N ASN A 143 1.24 -11.16 -4.42
CA ASN A 143 1.44 -11.02 -5.87
C ASN A 143 1.14 -12.32 -6.63
N SER A 144 1.31 -13.46 -6.00
CA SER A 144 1.07 -14.77 -6.61
C SER A 144 -0.35 -15.27 -6.39
N PHE A 145 -1.00 -14.85 -5.32
CA PHE A 145 -2.31 -15.36 -4.91
C PHE A 145 -3.37 -14.26 -4.77
N ASP A 146 -3.33 -13.47 -3.72
CA ASP A 146 -4.42 -12.54 -3.33
C ASP A 146 -4.74 -11.52 -4.43
N ASN A 147 -3.73 -10.83 -4.96
CA ASN A 147 -3.93 -9.84 -6.02
C ASN A 147 -4.54 -10.46 -7.27
N LYS A 148 -4.12 -11.68 -7.62
CA LYS A 148 -4.67 -12.37 -8.80
C LYS A 148 -6.11 -12.74 -8.59
N LEU A 149 -6.45 -13.25 -7.40
CA LEU A 149 -7.83 -13.64 -7.12
C LEU A 149 -8.75 -12.42 -6.99
N ILE A 150 -8.31 -11.33 -6.32
CA ILE A 150 -9.06 -10.06 -6.32
C ILE A 150 -9.32 -9.58 -7.74
N ASN A 151 -8.31 -9.58 -8.62
CA ASN A 151 -8.49 -9.20 -10.02
C ASN A 151 -9.47 -10.12 -10.75
N THR A 152 -9.37 -11.44 -10.54
CA THR A 152 -10.27 -12.43 -11.17
C THR A 152 -11.71 -12.21 -10.72
N ARG A 153 -11.93 -12.06 -9.42
CA ARG A 153 -13.28 -11.86 -8.87
C ARG A 153 -13.85 -10.49 -9.22
N ALA A 154 -13.02 -9.44 -9.18
CA ALA A 154 -13.41 -8.10 -9.62
C ALA A 154 -13.82 -8.08 -11.10
N ALA A 155 -13.04 -8.72 -11.98
CA ALA A 155 -13.37 -8.85 -13.40
C ALA A 155 -14.70 -9.60 -13.61
N LYS A 156 -14.94 -10.71 -12.90
CA LYS A 156 -16.22 -11.46 -12.93
C LYS A 156 -17.40 -10.56 -12.57
N HIS A 157 -17.22 -9.68 -11.58
CA HIS A 157 -18.26 -8.76 -11.11
C HIS A 157 -18.28 -7.41 -11.84
N ARG A 158 -17.41 -7.20 -12.83
CA ARG A 158 -17.23 -5.95 -13.59
C ARG A 158 -16.90 -4.75 -12.68
N LEU A 159 -16.05 -4.97 -11.67
CA LEU A 159 -15.57 -3.97 -10.74
C LEU A 159 -14.21 -3.44 -11.19
N PHE A 160 -13.97 -2.17 -10.89
CA PHE A 160 -12.69 -1.52 -11.20
C PHE A 160 -11.65 -1.79 -10.11
N VAL A 161 -10.46 -2.24 -10.53
CA VAL A 161 -9.27 -2.35 -9.68
C VAL A 161 -8.21 -1.41 -10.24
N ASP A 162 -7.68 -0.52 -9.41
CA ASP A 162 -6.64 0.40 -9.84
C ASP A 162 -5.29 -0.34 -9.96
N ARG A 163 -4.86 -0.53 -11.21
CA ARG A 163 -3.58 -1.18 -11.55
C ARG A 163 -2.34 -0.39 -11.10
N TYR A 164 -2.49 0.88 -10.71
CA TYR A 164 -1.39 1.72 -10.26
C TYR A 164 -1.14 1.65 -8.76
N VAL A 165 -2.02 1.01 -7.99
CA VAL A 165 -1.74 0.66 -6.60
C VAL A 165 -0.51 -0.23 -6.55
N LYS A 166 0.49 0.18 -5.79
CA LYS A 166 1.73 -0.61 -5.66
C LYS A 166 1.49 -1.79 -4.73
N SER A 167 2.00 -2.94 -5.12
CA SER A 167 1.96 -4.13 -4.28
C SER A 167 3.35 -4.46 -3.74
N PHE A 168 3.43 -4.67 -2.44
CA PHE A 168 4.61 -5.11 -1.74
C PHE A 168 4.39 -6.51 -1.18
N ASP A 169 5.16 -7.46 -1.69
CA ASP A 169 5.04 -8.88 -1.33
C ASP A 169 6.18 -9.26 -0.39
N ILE A 170 5.85 -9.50 0.88
CA ILE A 170 6.84 -9.82 1.92
C ILE A 170 7.58 -11.11 1.59
N TYR A 171 6.88 -12.15 1.12
CA TYR A 171 7.51 -13.42 0.75
C TYR A 171 8.59 -13.23 -0.30
N ARG A 172 8.29 -12.50 -1.39
CA ARG A 172 9.23 -12.24 -2.47
C ARG A 172 10.42 -11.40 -2.02
N MET A 173 10.14 -10.39 -1.19
CA MET A 173 11.19 -9.51 -0.66
C MET A 173 12.08 -10.25 0.34
N ALA A 174 11.50 -11.02 1.24
CA ALA A 174 12.26 -11.85 2.17
C ALA A 174 13.16 -12.84 1.40
N LYS A 175 12.62 -13.53 0.40
CA LYS A 175 13.38 -14.46 -0.43
C LYS A 175 14.53 -13.79 -1.21
N ARG A 176 14.37 -12.51 -1.56
CA ARG A 176 15.40 -11.74 -2.28
C ARG A 176 16.55 -11.28 -1.39
N TYR A 177 16.26 -10.89 -0.14
CA TYR A 177 17.22 -10.21 0.72
C TYR A 177 17.75 -11.07 1.88
N PHE A 178 17.08 -12.17 2.20
CA PHE A 178 17.45 -13.04 3.32
C PHE A 178 17.69 -14.47 2.84
N ARG A 179 18.48 -15.19 3.60
CA ARG A 179 18.68 -16.64 3.44
C ARG A 179 18.08 -17.35 4.65
N LEU A 180 16.85 -17.80 4.51
CA LEU A 180 16.09 -18.50 5.55
C LEU A 180 15.76 -19.92 5.08
N PRO A 181 15.66 -20.90 5.98
CA PRO A 181 15.18 -22.27 5.69
C PRO A 181 13.75 -22.29 5.13
N SER A 182 12.89 -21.36 5.58
CA SER A 182 11.51 -21.20 5.11
C SER A 182 11.12 -19.71 5.07
N TYR A 183 10.29 -19.36 4.11
CA TYR A 183 9.71 -18.02 3.96
C TYR A 183 8.21 -18.00 4.24
N SER A 184 7.69 -19.04 4.92
CA SER A 184 6.31 -19.01 5.43
C SER A 184 6.19 -17.94 6.52
N MET A 185 5.02 -17.31 6.62
CA MET A 185 4.75 -16.30 7.65
C MET A 185 5.05 -16.83 9.04
N ALA A 186 4.54 -18.03 9.37
CA ALA A 186 4.76 -18.66 10.67
C ALA A 186 6.24 -18.87 11.01
N TYR A 187 7.05 -19.30 10.02
CA TYR A 187 8.48 -19.47 10.25
C TYR A 187 9.18 -18.15 10.49
N MET A 188 8.90 -17.15 9.64
CA MET A 188 9.53 -15.82 9.76
C MET A 188 9.12 -15.13 11.06
N ALA A 189 7.82 -15.18 11.44
CA ALA A 189 7.35 -14.62 12.71
C ALA A 189 8.08 -15.23 13.90
N LYS A 190 8.19 -16.57 13.93
CA LYS A 190 8.95 -17.29 14.98
C LYS A 190 10.43 -16.89 14.99
N TYR A 191 11.06 -16.85 13.82
CA TYR A 191 12.49 -16.56 13.69
C TYR A 191 12.84 -15.14 14.16
N PHE A 192 11.99 -14.17 13.87
CA PHE A 192 12.19 -12.77 14.25
C PHE A 192 11.56 -12.39 15.60
N GLY A 193 10.95 -13.33 16.33
CA GLY A 193 10.36 -13.09 17.65
C GLY A 193 9.11 -12.22 17.63
N LEU A 194 8.29 -12.33 16.57
CA LEU A 194 7.06 -11.57 16.37
C LEU A 194 5.83 -12.34 16.85
N THR A 195 4.67 -11.70 16.77
CA THR A 195 3.38 -12.34 17.09
C THR A 195 3.19 -13.58 16.23
N LEU A 196 2.95 -14.70 16.91
CA LEU A 196 2.78 -15.99 16.23
C LEU A 196 1.37 -16.10 15.65
N LYS A 197 1.30 -16.63 14.45
CA LYS A 197 0.07 -17.02 13.79
C LYS A 197 -0.72 -18.00 14.68
N GLN A 198 -2.03 -17.77 14.85
CA GLN A 198 -2.91 -18.73 15.51
C GLN A 198 -3.06 -19.98 14.64
N SER A 199 -3.22 -21.15 15.26
CA SER A 199 -3.54 -22.38 14.53
C SER A 199 -5.03 -22.37 14.15
N HIS A 200 -5.36 -22.86 12.96
CA HIS A 200 -6.74 -23.13 12.56
C HIS A 200 -7.03 -24.63 12.56
N GLU A 201 -8.31 -24.99 12.60
CA GLU A 201 -8.79 -26.39 12.66
C GLU A 201 -8.63 -27.16 11.33
N GLY A 202 -7.81 -26.66 10.43
CA GLY A 202 -7.58 -27.30 9.14
C GLY A 202 -8.83 -27.31 8.24
N ILE A 203 -8.99 -28.38 7.49
CA ILE A 203 -10.04 -28.55 6.49
C ILE A 203 -11.45 -28.49 7.10
N HIS A 204 -11.59 -28.88 8.35
CA HIS A 204 -12.86 -28.90 9.09
C HIS A 204 -13.49 -27.50 9.17
N MET A 205 -12.68 -26.46 9.36
CA MET A 205 -13.19 -25.06 9.34
C MET A 205 -13.89 -24.74 8.03
N TRP A 206 -13.30 -25.11 6.88
CA TRP A 206 -13.92 -24.89 5.57
C TRP A 206 -15.19 -25.72 5.38
N ASP A 207 -15.23 -26.96 5.89
CA ASP A 207 -16.43 -27.80 5.81
C ASP A 207 -17.60 -27.16 6.56
N MET A 208 -17.35 -26.65 7.77
CA MET A 208 -18.40 -25.99 8.55
C MET A 208 -18.88 -24.68 7.92
N ILE A 209 -17.98 -23.88 7.33
CA ILE A 209 -18.34 -22.64 6.62
C ILE A 209 -19.16 -22.92 5.36
N GLU A 210 -18.83 -23.98 4.62
CA GLU A 210 -19.46 -24.26 3.32
C GLU A 210 -20.70 -25.14 3.40
N TYR A 211 -20.79 -26.05 4.38
CA TYR A 211 -21.78 -27.10 4.46
C TYR A 211 -22.49 -27.23 5.82
N GLY A 212 -22.02 -26.56 6.85
CA GLY A 212 -22.63 -26.56 8.17
C GLY A 212 -24.04 -25.92 8.15
N ASN A 213 -24.78 -26.13 9.23
CA ASN A 213 -26.01 -25.39 9.43
C ASN A 213 -25.73 -23.88 9.64
N LYS A 214 -26.76 -23.04 9.63
CA LYS A 214 -26.59 -21.57 9.71
C LYS A 214 -25.80 -21.10 10.94
N GLN A 215 -25.95 -21.80 12.06
CA GLN A 215 -25.23 -21.47 13.29
C GLN A 215 -23.77 -21.84 13.19
N GLU A 216 -23.46 -23.03 12.69
CA GLU A 216 -22.10 -23.52 12.44
C GLU A 216 -21.39 -22.63 11.42
N GLN A 217 -22.05 -22.31 10.30
CA GLN A 217 -21.50 -21.40 9.29
C GLN A 217 -21.10 -20.05 9.91
N ALA A 218 -21.98 -19.45 10.73
CA ALA A 218 -21.70 -18.17 11.37
C ALA A 218 -20.54 -18.26 12.37
N GLU A 219 -20.50 -19.31 13.19
CA GLU A 219 -19.44 -19.54 14.18
C GLU A 219 -18.08 -19.72 13.50
N TYR A 220 -18.01 -20.65 12.54
CA TYR A 220 -16.73 -20.96 11.88
C TYR A 220 -16.26 -19.83 10.95
N LEU A 221 -17.18 -19.07 10.35
CA LEU A 221 -16.85 -17.88 9.62
C LEU A 221 -16.23 -16.81 10.54
N GLN A 222 -16.74 -16.66 11.78
CA GLN A 222 -16.13 -15.77 12.77
C GLN A 222 -14.73 -16.24 13.14
N LYS A 223 -14.53 -17.55 13.41
CA LYS A 223 -13.19 -18.11 13.69
C LYS A 223 -12.21 -17.85 12.54
N MET A 224 -12.65 -18.02 11.29
CA MET A 224 -11.82 -17.73 10.11
C MET A 224 -11.44 -16.25 10.02
N VAL A 225 -12.37 -15.35 10.30
CA VAL A 225 -12.09 -13.91 10.32
C VAL A 225 -11.10 -13.55 11.43
N ASP A 226 -11.25 -14.10 12.63
CA ASP A 226 -10.33 -13.83 13.73
C ASP A 226 -8.93 -14.35 13.43
N TYR A 227 -8.83 -15.52 12.79
CA TYR A 227 -7.59 -16.05 12.25
C TYR A 227 -6.97 -15.11 11.21
N ASN A 228 -7.74 -14.68 10.21
CA ASN A 228 -7.29 -13.78 9.16
C ASN A 228 -6.82 -12.42 9.73
N LYS A 229 -7.51 -11.88 10.76
CA LYS A 229 -7.07 -10.66 11.47
C LYS A 229 -5.71 -10.86 12.16
N GLY A 230 -5.46 -12.02 12.73
CA GLY A 230 -4.15 -12.35 13.30
C GLY A 230 -3.04 -12.32 12.25
N ASP A 231 -3.31 -12.83 11.06
CA ASP A 231 -2.37 -12.81 9.93
C ASP A 231 -2.03 -11.38 9.48
N ILE A 232 -3.00 -10.45 9.53
CA ILE A 232 -2.78 -9.03 9.23
C ILE A 232 -1.79 -8.38 10.21
N VAL A 233 -1.94 -8.65 11.51
CA VAL A 233 -1.03 -8.12 12.54
C VAL A 233 0.39 -8.66 12.32
N THR A 234 0.52 -9.97 12.15
CA THR A 234 1.81 -10.60 11.87
C THR A 234 2.46 -10.07 10.57
N THR A 235 1.65 -9.83 9.53
CA THR A 235 2.12 -9.27 8.25
C THR A 235 2.67 -7.86 8.42
N GLU A 236 1.99 -6.99 9.20
CA GLU A 236 2.49 -5.66 9.51
C GLU A 236 3.78 -5.70 10.29
N GLU A 237 3.86 -6.52 11.35
CA GLU A 237 5.07 -6.68 12.16
C GLU A 237 6.26 -7.16 11.32
N LEU A 238 6.05 -8.15 10.44
CA LEU A 238 7.06 -8.62 9.50
C LEU A 238 7.52 -7.49 8.56
N TYR A 239 6.57 -6.75 7.99
CA TYR A 239 6.92 -5.62 7.14
C TYR A 239 7.74 -4.58 7.89
N MET A 240 7.34 -4.18 9.10
CA MET A 240 8.04 -3.18 9.90
C MET A 240 9.44 -3.63 10.31
N THR A 241 9.60 -4.93 10.64
CA THR A 241 10.89 -5.53 11.02
C THR A 241 11.84 -5.64 9.82
N LEU A 242 11.33 -6.03 8.65
CA LEU A 242 12.17 -6.35 7.50
C LEU A 242 12.41 -5.16 6.57
N LYS A 243 11.54 -4.13 6.57
CA LYS A 243 11.64 -2.98 5.65
C LYS A 243 12.99 -2.23 5.69
N PRO A 244 13.72 -2.12 6.82
CA PRO A 244 15.01 -1.45 6.82
C PRO A 244 16.07 -2.13 5.96
N TYR A 245 15.90 -3.43 5.71
CA TYR A 245 16.82 -4.26 4.92
C TYR A 245 16.43 -4.32 3.43
N PHE A 246 15.22 -3.90 3.08
CA PHE A 246 14.78 -3.88 1.70
C PHE A 246 15.30 -2.64 0.98
N GLY A 247 15.76 -2.79 -0.25
CA GLY A 247 16.03 -1.64 -1.11
C GLY A 247 14.73 -0.89 -1.41
N SER A 248 14.83 0.42 -1.62
CA SER A 248 13.67 1.27 -1.97
C SER A 248 12.97 0.76 -3.23
N VAL A 249 11.83 0.13 -3.06
CA VAL A 249 10.99 -0.34 -4.18
C VAL A 249 10.07 0.78 -4.69
N THR A 250 9.67 1.68 -3.79
CA THR A 250 8.80 2.82 -4.10
C THR A 250 9.28 4.03 -3.32
N ASN A 251 9.44 5.16 -3.98
CA ASN A 251 9.77 6.41 -3.29
C ASN A 251 8.47 7.11 -2.85
N ASN A 252 8.02 6.81 -1.64
CA ASN A 252 6.81 7.40 -1.04
C ASN A 252 6.97 8.91 -0.84
N ALA A 253 8.17 9.40 -0.51
CA ALA A 253 8.43 10.83 -0.39
C ALA A 253 8.11 11.57 -1.69
N VAL A 254 8.54 11.05 -2.83
CA VAL A 254 8.22 11.66 -4.14
C VAL A 254 6.74 11.59 -4.45
N LYS A 255 6.05 10.51 -4.06
CA LYS A 255 4.59 10.41 -4.21
C LYS A 255 3.86 11.48 -3.39
N GLN A 256 4.31 11.74 -2.18
CA GLN A 256 3.79 12.77 -1.29
C GLN A 256 4.23 14.20 -1.70
N GLY A 257 4.94 14.33 -2.81
CA GLY A 257 5.45 15.62 -3.28
C GLY A 257 6.64 16.16 -2.50
N LEU A 258 7.21 15.35 -1.60
CA LEU A 258 8.40 15.70 -0.85
C LEU A 258 9.65 15.68 -1.75
N PRO A 259 10.75 16.31 -1.33
CA PRO A 259 11.98 16.30 -2.08
C PRO A 259 12.50 14.88 -2.37
N LYS A 260 13.15 14.69 -3.51
CA LYS A 260 13.72 13.38 -3.91
C LYS A 260 14.78 12.84 -2.94
N TRP A 261 15.33 13.69 -2.09
CA TRP A 261 16.30 13.32 -1.06
C TRP A 261 15.62 12.94 0.27
N ALA A 262 14.33 13.22 0.48
CA ALA A 262 13.60 12.75 1.66
C ALA A 262 13.51 11.22 1.66
N CYS A 263 13.33 10.63 2.83
CA CYS A 263 13.30 9.18 2.99
C CYS A 263 12.21 8.54 2.12
N PRO A 264 12.57 7.62 1.23
CA PRO A 264 11.59 7.00 0.31
C PRO A 264 10.56 6.11 1.03
N VAL A 265 10.82 5.73 2.27
CA VAL A 265 9.97 4.85 3.08
C VAL A 265 9.02 5.65 3.96
N SER A 266 9.57 6.56 4.80
CA SER A 266 8.81 7.33 5.79
C SER A 266 8.42 8.73 5.32
N GLY A 267 9.03 9.24 4.24
CA GLY A 267 8.90 10.65 3.85
C GLY A 267 9.69 11.61 4.73
N SER A 268 10.34 11.13 5.79
CA SER A 268 11.10 11.97 6.71
C SER A 268 12.19 12.77 6.01
N VAL A 269 12.38 14.00 6.47
CA VAL A 269 13.46 14.92 6.07
C VAL A 269 14.63 14.88 7.06
N ASP A 270 14.50 14.14 8.16
CA ASP A 270 15.59 13.90 9.11
C ASP A 270 16.52 12.80 8.56
N VAL A 271 17.44 13.27 7.72
CA VAL A 271 18.37 12.40 7.01
C VAL A 271 19.77 12.95 7.07
N ARG A 272 20.75 12.05 7.06
CA ARG A 272 22.18 12.40 7.00
C ARG A 272 22.90 11.65 5.90
N LEU A 273 24.01 12.21 5.45
CA LEU A 273 24.92 11.51 4.54
C LEU A 273 25.63 10.38 5.29
N LEU A 274 25.51 9.17 4.77
CA LEU A 274 26.24 8.02 5.26
C LEU A 274 27.58 7.84 4.51
N LYS A 275 27.52 7.82 3.17
CA LYS A 275 28.71 7.70 2.32
C LYS A 275 28.48 8.19 0.89
N THR A 276 29.57 8.49 0.21
CA THR A 276 29.62 8.77 -1.23
C THR A 276 30.10 7.52 -1.96
N ILE A 277 29.45 7.19 -3.07
CA ILE A 277 29.86 6.12 -3.96
C ILE A 277 29.98 6.62 -5.40
N PHE A 278 30.75 5.92 -6.21
CA PHE A 278 30.88 6.16 -7.64
C PHE A 278 30.33 4.95 -8.40
N THR A 279 29.66 5.21 -9.51
CA THR A 279 29.32 4.14 -10.46
C THR A 279 30.54 3.76 -11.28
N GLU A 280 30.47 2.65 -12.00
CA GLU A 280 31.53 2.24 -12.95
C GLU A 280 31.81 3.30 -14.01
N GLN A 281 30.79 4.09 -14.39
CA GLN A 281 30.93 5.21 -15.32
C GLN A 281 31.41 6.53 -14.65
N GLY A 282 31.83 6.47 -13.37
CA GLY A 282 32.32 7.63 -12.62
C GLY A 282 31.26 8.60 -12.10
N THR A 283 29.95 8.26 -12.22
CA THR A 283 28.88 9.13 -11.71
C THR A 283 28.84 9.09 -10.18
N VAL A 284 28.84 10.27 -9.55
CA VAL A 284 28.74 10.40 -8.10
C VAL A 284 27.32 10.12 -7.63
N GLN A 285 27.19 9.26 -6.63
CA GLN A 285 25.95 8.96 -5.92
C GLN A 285 26.16 9.08 -4.41
N ARG A 286 25.10 9.37 -3.68
CA ARG A 286 25.14 9.55 -2.23
C ARG A 286 24.22 8.53 -1.56
N ILE A 287 24.70 7.92 -0.48
CA ILE A 287 23.87 7.09 0.38
C ILE A 287 23.46 7.95 1.57
N LEU A 288 22.17 8.15 1.70
CA LEU A 288 21.56 8.81 2.84
C LEU A 288 21.05 7.77 3.83
N PHE A 289 21.01 8.16 5.09
CA PHE A 289 20.43 7.41 6.19
C PHE A 289 19.33 8.24 6.82
N CYS A 290 18.15 7.63 7.01
CA CYS A 290 17.02 8.22 7.69
C CYS A 290 17.03 7.81 9.15
N GLU A 291 17.00 8.76 10.08
CA GLU A 291 17.02 8.48 11.52
C GLU A 291 15.70 7.88 11.99
N ASP A 292 14.56 8.26 11.42
CA ASP A 292 13.25 7.77 11.83
C ASP A 292 13.02 6.31 11.41
N SER A 293 13.22 6.01 10.13
CA SER A 293 12.93 4.66 9.59
C SER A 293 14.13 3.72 9.64
N LYS A 294 15.30 4.20 10.07
CA LYS A 294 16.59 3.47 10.03
C LYS A 294 16.93 2.93 8.63
N HIS A 295 16.40 3.56 7.59
CA HIS A 295 16.54 3.14 6.21
C HIS A 295 17.71 3.84 5.51
N GLN A 296 18.49 3.05 4.75
CA GLN A 296 19.55 3.55 3.89
C GLN A 296 19.07 3.57 2.43
N TYR A 297 19.32 4.65 1.72
CA TYR A 297 18.90 4.75 0.34
C TYR A 297 19.83 5.63 -0.49
N LYS A 298 19.79 5.41 -1.78
CA LYS A 298 20.64 6.06 -2.75
C LYS A 298 19.93 7.25 -3.39
N VAL A 299 20.65 8.35 -3.48
CA VAL A 299 20.20 9.55 -4.21
C VAL A 299 21.26 10.00 -5.22
N SER A 300 20.82 10.70 -6.25
CA SER A 300 21.73 11.35 -7.21
C SER A 300 22.50 12.49 -6.53
N ASN A 301 23.67 12.84 -7.08
CA ASN A 301 24.41 14.00 -6.60
C ASN A 301 23.57 15.29 -6.67
N LYS A 302 22.74 15.45 -7.71
CA LYS A 302 21.83 16.60 -7.84
C LYS A 302 20.84 16.67 -6.66
N SER A 303 20.18 15.56 -6.34
CA SER A 303 19.25 15.53 -5.19
C SER A 303 19.94 15.79 -3.85
N TYR A 304 21.20 15.37 -3.72
CA TYR A 304 22.02 15.67 -2.54
C TYR A 304 22.39 17.15 -2.45
N MET A 305 22.72 17.79 -3.55
CA MET A 305 22.98 19.25 -3.57
C MET A 305 21.71 20.04 -3.19
N ASP A 306 20.52 19.62 -3.65
CA ASP A 306 19.25 20.20 -3.22
C ASP A 306 19.04 20.06 -1.69
N PHE A 307 19.45 18.92 -1.11
CA PHE A 307 19.43 18.71 0.35
C PHE A 307 20.33 19.69 1.09
N LEU A 308 21.56 19.86 0.63
CA LEU A 308 22.53 20.80 1.26
C LEU A 308 22.03 22.23 1.20
N GLN A 309 21.49 22.67 0.06
CA GLN A 309 20.94 24.03 -0.09
C GLN A 309 19.80 24.29 0.91
N ARG A 310 18.90 23.33 1.11
CA ARG A 310 17.81 23.49 2.09
C ARG A 310 18.33 23.49 3.53
N LYS A 311 19.37 22.72 3.84
CA LYS A 311 19.96 22.69 5.18
C LYS A 311 20.63 24.03 5.53
N ILE A 312 21.24 24.71 4.54
CA ILE A 312 21.85 26.03 4.71
C ILE A 312 20.78 27.13 4.91
N ILE A 313 19.63 27.00 4.29
CA ILE A 313 18.53 27.99 4.38
C ILE A 313 17.77 27.87 5.72
N ASN A 314 17.78 26.71 6.35
CA ASN A 314 17.04 26.43 7.60
C ASN A 314 17.89 26.52 8.87
N ASN A 315 19.22 26.70 8.75
CA ASN A 315 20.14 27.09 9.81
C ASN A 315 20.43 28.60 9.75
#